data_7c3b01e6049c2f546f026b7d7ca00946
#
_entry.id   7c3b01e6049c2f546f026b7d7ca00946
#
_cell.length_a   1.000
_cell.length_b   1.000
_cell.length_c   1.000
_cell.angle_alpha   90.00
_cell.angle_beta   90.00
_cell.angle_gamma   90.00
#
_symmetry.space_group_name_H-M   'P 1'
#
loop_
_entity.id
_entity.type
_entity.pdbx_description
1 polymer ?
#
loop_
_entity_poly.entity_id
_entity_poly.type
_entity_poly.pdbx_seq_one_letter_code
_entity_poly.pdbx_strand_id
1 'polypeptide(L)'
;MSAWSCPPNVLFENPYLDPEESAKIVGCEEFCRHGYEAQQKSIVLLKNSAKRAPEGQKGVLPLKKGLKVYIPERKIGPSKAFFRIDLPAKTEDPLPDGLPSKYGTRVSSPEEADVALVFIESPACNPYSTEDLANGGNGYLPITLQYRPYTAKKAREVSIAGGDFRENFTNRSYLGKTNTAYNEADLDNILECRRAMGDKPVIVCATVNNPMVMHEFEAEADAIVAEFGVSRAAVLDVVFGDYNPTGRLPIQMPKDMDAVEEQ
;
A
#
# COMPACT_ATOMS: atom_id res chain seq x y z
N MET A 1 -22.70 22.23 11.42
CA MET A 1 -22.75 21.09 10.48
C MET A 1 -23.77 21.44 9.39
N SER A 2 -23.31 21.97 8.26
CA SER A 2 -24.20 22.26 7.13
C SER A 2 -24.33 20.97 6.30
N ALA A 3 -25.51 20.38 6.32
CA ALA A 3 -25.86 19.34 5.39
C ALA A 3 -25.72 19.88 3.96
N TRP A 4 -24.92 19.26 3.15
CA TRP A 4 -24.90 19.46 1.71
C TRP A 4 -26.23 18.92 1.15
N SER A 5 -27.27 19.75 1.17
CA SER A 5 -28.46 19.48 0.40
C SER A 5 -28.20 19.98 -1.02
N CYS A 6 -27.76 19.10 -1.91
CA CYS A 6 -27.97 19.35 -3.32
C CYS A 6 -29.49 19.53 -3.52
N PRO A 7 -29.97 20.65 -4.05
CA PRO A 7 -31.40 20.80 -4.33
C PRO A 7 -31.81 19.69 -5.30
N PRO A 8 -32.80 18.86 -4.98
CA PRO A 8 -33.15 17.67 -5.77
C PRO A 8 -33.60 17.97 -7.20
N ASN A 9 -33.79 19.22 -7.51
CA ASN A 9 -34.40 19.65 -8.80
C ASN A 9 -33.36 19.98 -9.89
N VAL A 10 -32.13 20.40 -9.50
CA VAL A 10 -31.13 20.90 -10.49
C VAL A 10 -30.67 19.78 -11.43
N LEU A 11 -30.57 18.53 -10.95
CA LEU A 11 -30.12 17.40 -11.74
C LEU A 11 -31.14 16.96 -12.80
N PHE A 12 -32.43 17.19 -12.57
CA PHE A 12 -33.53 16.79 -13.47
C PHE A 12 -34.01 17.94 -14.36
N GLU A 13 -33.80 19.19 -13.94
CA GLU A 13 -34.19 20.37 -14.74
C GLU A 13 -33.18 20.65 -15.86
N ASN A 14 -31.91 20.40 -15.64
CA ASN A 14 -30.86 20.50 -16.66
C ASN A 14 -29.80 19.40 -16.47
N PRO A 15 -30.05 18.17 -17.00
CA PRO A 15 -29.15 17.04 -16.88
C PRO A 15 -27.92 17.14 -17.80
N TYR A 16 -27.86 18.12 -18.68
CA TYR A 16 -26.81 18.29 -19.65
C TYR A 16 -25.78 19.35 -19.16
N LEU A 17 -24.51 18.98 -19.24
CA LEU A 17 -23.40 19.91 -19.04
C LEU A 17 -22.98 20.47 -20.40
N ASP A 18 -22.61 21.75 -20.42
CA ASP A 18 -21.90 22.33 -21.55
C ASP A 18 -20.46 21.80 -21.54
N PRO A 19 -20.01 21.03 -22.56
CA PRO A 19 -18.67 20.48 -22.60
C PRO A 19 -17.57 21.55 -22.61
N GLU A 20 -17.82 22.69 -23.25
CA GLU A 20 -16.81 23.76 -23.35
C GLU A 20 -16.65 24.49 -22.01
N GLU A 21 -17.73 24.77 -21.29
CA GLU A 21 -17.67 25.35 -19.95
C GLU A 21 -17.12 24.33 -18.94
N SER A 22 -17.52 23.07 -19.05
CA SER A 22 -17.01 21.98 -18.21
C SER A 22 -15.49 21.81 -18.37
N ALA A 23 -14.97 21.86 -19.60
CA ALA A 23 -13.53 21.73 -19.89
C ALA A 23 -12.68 22.87 -19.29
N LYS A 24 -13.26 24.04 -19.03
CA LYS A 24 -12.55 25.14 -18.35
C LYS A 24 -12.35 24.88 -16.85
N ILE A 25 -13.12 23.97 -16.27
CA ILE A 25 -13.10 23.67 -14.84
C ILE A 25 -12.44 22.32 -14.57
N VAL A 26 -12.93 21.27 -15.25
CA VAL A 26 -12.43 19.91 -15.04
C VAL A 26 -11.01 19.77 -15.58
N GLY A 27 -10.07 19.46 -14.69
CA GLY A 27 -8.67 19.29 -15.04
C GLY A 27 -7.93 20.59 -15.37
N CYS A 28 -8.48 21.75 -14.98
CA CYS A 28 -7.74 23.00 -15.13
C CYS A 28 -6.45 22.99 -14.28
N GLU A 29 -5.47 23.76 -14.71
CA GLU A 29 -4.12 23.81 -14.09
C GLU A 29 -4.18 24.09 -12.58
N GLU A 30 -5.03 25.00 -12.15
CA GLU A 30 -5.22 25.32 -10.73
C GLU A 30 -5.68 24.12 -9.92
N PHE A 31 -6.70 23.40 -10.38
CA PHE A 31 -7.23 22.23 -9.66
C PHE A 31 -6.26 21.04 -9.72
N CYS A 32 -5.57 20.83 -10.83
CA CYS A 32 -4.52 19.85 -10.94
C CYS A 32 -3.39 20.13 -9.94
N ARG A 33 -2.96 21.37 -9.80
CA ARG A 33 -1.95 21.80 -8.83
C ARG A 33 -2.41 21.57 -7.40
N HIS A 34 -3.63 21.98 -7.05
CA HIS A 34 -4.18 21.74 -5.71
C HIS A 34 -4.31 20.26 -5.40
N GLY A 35 -4.74 19.45 -6.36
CA GLY A 35 -4.81 17.99 -6.23
C GLY A 35 -3.42 17.35 -5.99
N TYR A 36 -2.40 17.83 -6.72
CA TYR A 36 -1.04 17.36 -6.54
C TYR A 36 -0.45 17.76 -5.18
N GLU A 37 -0.66 19.00 -4.75
CA GLU A 37 -0.27 19.45 -3.41
C GLU A 37 -0.96 18.62 -2.30
N ALA A 38 -2.23 18.26 -2.49
CA ALA A 38 -2.94 17.41 -1.54
C ALA A 38 -2.32 15.99 -1.46
N GLN A 39 -1.91 15.42 -2.60
CA GLN A 39 -1.18 14.16 -2.65
C GLN A 39 0.12 14.24 -1.84
N GLN A 40 0.95 15.25 -2.07
CA GLN A 40 2.21 15.46 -1.34
C GLN A 40 1.98 15.62 0.17
N LYS A 41 0.94 16.37 0.57
CA LYS A 41 0.56 16.61 1.98
C LYS A 41 0.07 15.34 2.68
N SER A 42 -0.49 14.38 1.95
CA SER A 42 -1.01 13.12 2.53
C SER A 42 0.06 12.08 2.82
N ILE A 43 1.26 12.22 2.27
CA ILE A 43 2.36 11.27 2.45
C ILE A 43 2.91 11.34 3.87
N VAL A 44 3.11 10.18 4.49
CA VAL A 44 3.55 10.04 5.89
C VAL A 44 4.93 9.41 5.94
N LEU A 45 5.88 10.07 6.59
CA LEU A 45 7.20 9.50 6.90
C LEU A 45 7.11 8.74 8.23
N LEU A 46 7.07 7.41 8.19
CA LEU A 46 6.91 6.56 9.37
C LEU A 46 8.25 6.26 10.05
N LYS A 47 9.31 6.10 9.26
CA LYS A 47 10.65 5.81 9.75
C LYS A 47 11.67 6.56 8.92
N ASN A 48 12.68 7.09 9.57
CA ASN A 48 13.85 7.70 8.94
C ASN A 48 15.08 7.49 9.82
N SER A 49 15.76 6.37 9.61
CA SER A 49 16.89 5.94 10.47
C SER A 49 18.15 6.77 10.21
N ALA A 50 18.86 7.07 11.27
CA ALA A 50 20.20 7.66 11.18
C ALA A 50 21.31 6.62 10.90
N LYS A 51 21.02 5.32 11.01
CA LYS A 51 22.03 4.25 10.95
C LYS A 51 22.88 4.24 9.68
N ARG A 52 22.26 4.56 8.53
CA ARG A 52 22.90 4.64 7.21
C ARG A 52 22.72 6.00 6.57
N ALA A 53 22.46 7.01 7.40
CA ALA A 53 22.34 8.39 6.93
C ALA A 53 23.69 8.95 6.51
N PRO A 54 23.75 9.81 5.49
CA PRO A 54 24.96 10.58 5.19
C PRO A 54 25.41 11.41 6.37
N GLU A 55 26.71 11.66 6.45
CA GLU A 55 27.30 12.49 7.51
C GLU A 55 26.59 13.85 7.61
N GLY A 56 26.21 14.24 8.81
CA GLY A 56 25.50 15.48 9.10
C GLY A 56 23.98 15.44 8.90
N GLN A 57 23.43 14.32 8.42
CA GLN A 57 21.97 14.12 8.31
C GLN A 57 21.40 13.37 9.53
N LYS A 58 20.17 13.71 9.93
CA LYS A 58 19.43 13.04 11.01
C LYS A 58 18.78 11.72 10.59
N GLY A 59 18.74 11.43 9.29
CA GLY A 59 18.14 10.24 8.71
C GLY A 59 18.57 10.08 7.25
N VAL A 60 18.23 8.94 6.65
CA VAL A 60 18.60 8.65 5.25
C VAL A 60 17.85 9.52 4.25
N LEU A 61 16.64 9.97 4.60
CA LEU A 61 15.86 10.91 3.80
C LEU A 61 16.04 12.35 4.29
N PRO A 62 15.98 13.34 3.36
CA PRO A 62 15.82 13.17 1.91
C PRO A 62 17.09 12.63 1.25
N LEU A 63 16.91 11.86 0.17
CA LEU A 63 18.01 11.39 -0.66
C LEU A 63 18.62 12.56 -1.45
N LYS A 64 19.93 12.48 -1.67
CA LYS A 64 20.62 13.37 -2.62
C LYS A 64 20.18 13.04 -4.05
N LYS A 65 20.07 14.07 -4.90
CA LYS A 65 19.84 13.87 -6.34
C LYS A 65 21.10 13.35 -7.01
N GLY A 66 20.91 12.63 -8.12
CA GLY A 66 22.01 12.08 -8.94
C GLY A 66 22.51 10.69 -8.50
N LEU A 67 21.87 10.06 -7.54
CA LEU A 67 22.21 8.70 -7.10
C LEU A 67 21.81 7.65 -8.15
N LYS A 68 22.49 6.51 -8.12
CA LYS A 68 22.09 5.28 -8.79
C LYS A 68 21.07 4.57 -7.92
N VAL A 69 19.87 4.36 -8.46
CA VAL A 69 18.72 3.85 -7.73
C VAL A 69 18.30 2.49 -8.28
N TYR A 70 18.29 1.48 -7.42
CA TYR A 70 17.71 0.19 -7.75
C TYR A 70 16.22 0.16 -7.33
N ILE A 71 15.36 -0.28 -8.25
CA ILE A 71 13.91 -0.40 -8.03
C ILE A 71 13.50 -1.78 -8.52
N PRO A 72 13.24 -2.74 -7.62
CA PRO A 72 12.84 -4.09 -8.00
C PRO A 72 11.42 -4.10 -8.59
N GLU A 73 11.16 -5.02 -9.50
CA GLU A 73 9.82 -5.36 -9.94
C GLU A 73 9.04 -6.03 -8.82
N ARG A 74 7.71 -5.83 -8.80
CA ARG A 74 6.80 -6.49 -7.88
C ARG A 74 6.24 -7.76 -8.50
N LYS A 75 6.23 -8.86 -7.75
CA LYS A 75 5.61 -10.13 -8.13
C LYS A 75 4.35 -10.31 -7.29
N ILE A 76 3.22 -10.47 -7.95
CA ILE A 76 1.91 -10.62 -7.33
C ILE A 76 1.40 -12.00 -7.70
N GLY A 77 1.10 -12.82 -6.70
CA GLY A 77 0.56 -14.15 -6.89
C GLY A 77 -0.88 -14.14 -7.44
N PRO A 78 -1.40 -15.32 -7.77
CA PRO A 78 -2.78 -15.43 -8.25
C PRO A 78 -3.76 -14.97 -7.19
N SER A 79 -4.78 -14.23 -7.61
CA SER A 79 -5.79 -13.64 -6.71
C SER A 79 -7.18 -13.75 -7.31
N LYS A 80 -8.18 -13.32 -6.55
CA LYS A 80 -9.57 -13.29 -7.01
C LYS A 80 -10.11 -11.85 -6.99
N ALA A 81 -10.59 -11.40 -8.14
CA ALA A 81 -11.33 -10.15 -8.24
C ALA A 81 -12.77 -10.28 -7.73
N PHE A 82 -13.46 -9.16 -7.65
CA PHE A 82 -14.88 -9.10 -7.39
C PHE A 82 -15.63 -10.05 -8.35
N PHE A 83 -16.68 -10.74 -7.89
CA PHE A 83 -17.38 -11.83 -8.60
C PHE A 83 -16.56 -13.11 -8.82
N ARG A 84 -15.54 -13.39 -8.02
CA ARG A 84 -14.74 -14.63 -8.09
C ARG A 84 -14.01 -14.87 -9.41
N ILE A 85 -13.69 -13.79 -10.12
CA ILE A 85 -12.86 -13.88 -11.33
C ILE A 85 -11.43 -14.19 -10.90
N ASP A 86 -10.86 -15.26 -11.43
CA ASP A 86 -9.47 -15.64 -11.17
C ASP A 86 -8.53 -14.67 -11.93
N LEU A 87 -7.62 -14.05 -11.19
CA LEU A 87 -6.56 -13.22 -11.73
C LEU A 87 -5.26 -14.01 -11.69
N PRO A 88 -4.55 -14.16 -12.81
CA PRO A 88 -3.27 -14.86 -12.85
C PRO A 88 -2.19 -14.09 -12.10
N ALA A 89 -1.13 -14.79 -11.71
CA ALA A 89 0.08 -14.15 -11.22
C ALA A 89 0.61 -13.15 -12.25
N LYS A 90 1.13 -12.03 -11.77
CA LYS A 90 1.72 -10.98 -12.62
C LYS A 90 3.01 -10.43 -12.01
N THR A 91 3.86 -9.90 -12.87
CA THR A 91 4.98 -9.04 -12.50
C THR A 91 4.69 -7.64 -13.00
N GLU A 92 4.97 -6.64 -12.19
CA GLU A 92 4.75 -5.24 -12.56
C GLU A 92 5.95 -4.37 -12.17
N ASP A 93 6.27 -3.43 -13.05
CA ASP A 93 7.21 -2.37 -12.72
C ASP A 93 6.48 -1.30 -11.89
N PRO A 94 6.91 -1.04 -10.64
CA PRO A 94 6.27 -0.01 -9.81
C PRO A 94 6.48 1.42 -10.32
N LEU A 95 7.41 1.62 -11.27
CA LEU A 95 7.74 2.91 -11.87
C LEU A 95 7.87 2.76 -13.40
N PRO A 96 6.76 2.48 -14.12
CA PRO A 96 6.78 2.15 -15.54
C PRO A 96 7.26 3.31 -16.41
N ASP A 97 7.05 4.56 -16.00
CA ASP A 97 7.53 5.76 -16.70
C ASP A 97 9.02 6.03 -16.45
N GLY A 98 9.69 5.16 -15.68
CA GLY A 98 11.07 5.31 -15.29
C GLY A 98 11.31 6.34 -14.20
N LEU A 99 12.54 6.38 -13.69
CA LEU A 99 12.96 7.39 -12.70
C LEU A 99 13.30 8.69 -13.44
N PRO A 100 12.61 9.82 -13.14
CA PRO A 100 12.95 11.09 -13.77
C PRO A 100 14.41 11.48 -13.49
N SER A 101 15.13 11.91 -14.55
CA SER A 101 16.56 12.23 -14.50
C SER A 101 16.92 13.31 -13.47
N LYS A 102 15.96 14.16 -13.09
CA LYS A 102 16.15 15.16 -12.03
C LYS A 102 16.46 14.53 -10.66
N TYR A 103 16.08 13.27 -10.43
CA TYR A 103 16.31 12.57 -9.17
C TYR A 103 17.57 11.70 -9.20
N GLY A 104 17.79 10.96 -10.29
CA GLY A 104 18.92 10.06 -10.40
C GLY A 104 18.86 9.16 -11.63
N THR A 105 19.62 8.07 -11.58
CA THR A 105 19.67 7.08 -12.64
C THR A 105 19.20 5.73 -12.11
N ARG A 106 18.18 5.14 -12.72
CA ARG A 106 17.75 3.76 -12.39
C ARG A 106 18.79 2.77 -12.93
N VAL A 107 19.21 1.83 -12.08
CA VAL A 107 20.12 0.73 -12.43
C VAL A 107 19.38 -0.61 -12.34
N SER A 108 19.90 -1.61 -13.04
CA SER A 108 19.26 -2.93 -13.16
C SER A 108 19.65 -3.91 -12.05
N SER A 109 20.73 -3.63 -11.32
CA SER A 109 21.18 -4.51 -10.23
C SER A 109 21.44 -3.74 -8.94
N PRO A 110 21.20 -4.36 -7.77
CA PRO A 110 21.46 -3.74 -6.47
C PRO A 110 22.92 -3.47 -6.19
N GLU A 111 23.84 -4.24 -6.81
CA GLU A 111 25.29 -4.07 -6.64
C GLU A 111 25.77 -2.71 -7.19
N GLU A 112 25.18 -2.27 -8.30
CA GLU A 112 25.49 -0.99 -8.95
C GLU A 112 24.85 0.21 -8.26
N ALA A 113 23.84 -0.02 -7.42
CA ALA A 113 23.04 1.03 -6.82
C ALA A 113 23.73 1.69 -5.62
N ASP A 114 23.39 2.95 -5.39
CA ASP A 114 23.73 3.69 -4.16
C ASP A 114 22.62 3.53 -3.11
N VAL A 115 21.36 3.31 -3.57
CA VAL A 115 20.16 3.17 -2.74
C VAL A 115 19.14 2.27 -3.43
N ALA A 116 18.35 1.52 -2.66
CA ALA A 116 17.18 0.82 -3.16
C ALA A 116 15.89 1.53 -2.75
N LEU A 117 14.97 1.70 -3.70
CA LEU A 117 13.57 2.10 -3.46
C LEU A 117 12.68 0.90 -3.71
N VAL A 118 12.11 0.35 -2.67
CA VAL A 118 11.25 -0.84 -2.72
C VAL A 118 9.80 -0.39 -2.55
N PHE A 119 9.04 -0.47 -3.62
CA PHE A 119 7.61 -0.19 -3.59
C PHE A 119 6.84 -1.45 -3.22
N ILE A 120 5.93 -1.32 -2.27
CA ILE A 120 5.08 -2.40 -1.78
C ILE A 120 3.63 -1.91 -1.64
N GLU A 121 2.71 -2.83 -1.49
CA GLU A 121 1.33 -2.54 -1.06
C GLU A 121 1.00 -3.31 0.21
N SER A 122 0.03 -2.82 0.98
CA SER A 122 -0.49 -3.54 2.13
C SER A 122 -0.77 -5.01 1.80
N PRO A 123 -0.53 -5.95 2.74
CA PRO A 123 -0.86 -7.35 2.54
C PRO A 123 -2.29 -7.53 2.07
N ALA A 124 -2.48 -8.24 0.98
CA ALA A 124 -3.78 -8.48 0.38
C ALA A 124 -4.01 -9.99 0.24
N CYS A 125 -5.12 -10.49 0.75
CA CYS A 125 -5.44 -11.90 0.77
C CYS A 125 -6.85 -12.18 0.25
N ASN A 126 -7.08 -13.41 -0.17
CA ASN A 126 -8.41 -13.88 -0.52
C ASN A 126 -9.13 -14.33 0.76
N PRO A 127 -10.27 -13.69 1.14
CA PRO A 127 -10.97 -14.05 2.38
C PRO A 127 -11.86 -15.30 2.21
N TYR A 128 -11.85 -15.91 1.03
CA TYR A 128 -12.68 -17.05 0.69
C TYR A 128 -11.95 -18.02 -0.23
N SER A 129 -12.06 -19.33 0.05
CA SER A 129 -11.49 -20.43 -0.72
C SER A 129 -12.58 -21.38 -1.21
N THR A 130 -12.67 -21.55 -2.52
CA THR A 130 -13.52 -22.57 -3.15
C THR A 130 -12.97 -23.99 -2.91
N GLU A 131 -11.66 -24.14 -2.72
CA GLU A 131 -11.01 -25.40 -2.40
C GLU A 131 -11.37 -25.86 -0.98
N ASP A 132 -11.32 -24.95 0.02
CA ASP A 132 -11.77 -25.25 1.38
C ASP A 132 -13.22 -25.72 1.38
N LEU A 133 -14.08 -25.06 0.61
CA LEU A 133 -15.48 -25.46 0.46
C LEU A 133 -15.62 -26.85 -0.17
N ALA A 134 -14.87 -27.15 -1.23
CA ALA A 134 -14.88 -28.44 -1.90
C ALA A 134 -14.41 -29.58 -0.99
N ASN A 135 -13.51 -29.28 -0.05
CA ASN A 135 -12.99 -30.24 0.94
C ASN A 135 -13.87 -30.32 2.21
N GLY A 136 -15.08 -29.82 2.18
CA GLY A 136 -16.05 -29.91 3.28
C GLY A 136 -15.94 -28.79 4.33
N GLY A 137 -15.11 -27.78 4.08
CA GLY A 137 -15.06 -26.55 4.87
C GLY A 137 -16.21 -25.60 4.54
N ASN A 138 -16.20 -24.44 5.17
CA ASN A 138 -17.20 -23.39 4.93
C ASN A 138 -16.75 -22.32 3.93
N GLY A 139 -15.53 -22.44 3.40
CA GLY A 139 -14.95 -21.52 2.44
C GLY A 139 -14.34 -20.25 3.05
N TYR A 140 -14.64 -19.89 4.29
CA TYR A 140 -14.12 -18.67 4.91
C TYR A 140 -12.69 -18.84 5.39
N LEU A 141 -11.83 -17.87 5.05
CA LEU A 141 -10.45 -17.76 5.48
C LEU A 141 -10.26 -16.49 6.31
N PRO A 142 -9.30 -16.46 7.25
CA PRO A 142 -8.99 -15.25 8.00
C PRO A 142 -8.44 -14.17 7.06
N ILE A 143 -8.78 -12.92 7.33
CA ILE A 143 -8.10 -11.78 6.73
C ILE A 143 -6.78 -11.60 7.47
N THR A 144 -5.66 -11.53 6.74
CA THR A 144 -4.36 -11.24 7.31
C THR A 144 -3.89 -9.83 6.96
N LEU A 145 -3.28 -9.15 7.92
CA LEU A 145 -2.63 -7.86 7.76
C LEU A 145 -1.09 -7.99 7.73
N GLN A 146 -0.59 -9.22 7.67
CA GLN A 146 0.82 -9.55 7.48
C GLN A 146 1.04 -10.30 6.17
N TYR A 147 2.27 -10.30 5.65
CA TYR A 147 2.61 -10.97 4.39
C TYR A 147 2.72 -12.48 4.55
N ARG A 148 3.41 -12.94 5.60
CA ARG A 148 3.60 -14.37 5.87
C ARG A 148 2.32 -15.05 6.31
N PRO A 149 2.25 -16.38 6.17
CA PRO A 149 1.06 -17.13 6.57
C PRO A 149 0.61 -16.80 7.97
N TYR A 150 -0.70 -16.57 8.13
CA TYR A 150 -1.34 -16.34 9.41
C TYR A 150 -2.42 -17.36 9.65
N THR A 151 -2.39 -18.00 10.82
CA THR A 151 -3.41 -18.96 11.27
C THR A 151 -4.24 -18.32 12.39
N ALA A 152 -5.55 -18.21 12.19
CA ALA A 152 -6.45 -17.60 13.16
C ALA A 152 -6.52 -18.43 14.46
N LYS A 153 -6.25 -17.80 15.60
CA LYS A 153 -6.21 -18.43 16.92
C LYS A 153 -7.49 -18.15 17.73
N LYS A 154 -8.14 -17.00 17.49
CA LYS A 154 -9.26 -16.48 18.26
C LYS A 154 -10.44 -16.04 17.40
N ALA A 155 -10.67 -16.69 16.25
CA ALA A 155 -11.81 -16.34 15.40
C ALA A 155 -13.14 -16.53 16.15
N ARG A 156 -14.06 -15.60 15.92
CA ARG A 156 -15.41 -15.67 16.50
C ARG A 156 -16.15 -16.89 15.95
N GLU A 157 -16.98 -17.52 16.76
CA GLU A 157 -17.86 -18.61 16.31
C GLU A 157 -18.85 -18.13 15.25
N VAL A 158 -19.29 -16.88 15.38
CA VAL A 158 -20.21 -16.23 14.44
C VAL A 158 -19.49 -15.04 13.78
N SER A 159 -19.32 -15.10 12.47
CA SER A 159 -18.77 -13.98 11.72
C SER A 159 -19.76 -12.83 11.64
N ILE A 160 -19.31 -11.61 11.98
CA ILE A 160 -20.11 -10.39 11.79
C ILE A 160 -19.99 -9.87 10.34
N ALA A 161 -19.00 -10.33 9.59
CA ALA A 161 -18.76 -9.86 8.23
C ALA A 161 -19.91 -10.26 7.28
N GLY A 162 -20.71 -9.29 6.92
CA GLY A 162 -21.70 -9.40 5.87
C GLY A 162 -22.98 -10.15 6.20
N GLY A 163 -23.39 -10.19 7.46
CA GLY A 163 -24.63 -10.87 7.83
C GLY A 163 -25.60 -10.02 8.63
N ASP A 164 -26.86 -10.21 8.35
CA ASP A 164 -27.94 -9.78 9.22
C ASP A 164 -27.83 -10.55 10.56
N PHE A 165 -27.92 -9.87 11.72
CA PHE A 165 -27.88 -10.49 13.03
C PHE A 165 -29.01 -11.51 13.26
N ARG A 166 -30.03 -11.50 12.41
CA ARG A 166 -31.16 -12.45 12.39
C ARG A 166 -30.84 -13.77 11.69
N GLU A 167 -29.76 -13.84 10.92
CA GLU A 167 -29.34 -15.08 10.27
C GLU A 167 -28.51 -15.94 11.21
N ASN A 168 -28.62 -17.26 11.07
CA ASN A 168 -27.79 -18.21 11.82
C ASN A 168 -26.46 -18.43 11.09
N PHE A 169 -25.39 -17.78 11.54
CA PHE A 169 -24.06 -17.84 10.95
C PHE A 169 -23.12 -18.86 11.58
N THR A 170 -23.63 -19.89 12.26
CA THR A 170 -22.83 -20.87 12.99
C THR A 170 -21.74 -21.56 12.17
N ASN A 171 -21.83 -21.51 10.84
CA ASN A 171 -20.84 -22.16 9.95
C ASN A 171 -19.94 -21.14 9.21
N ARG A 172 -19.61 -20.01 9.81
CA ARG A 172 -18.72 -19.01 9.20
C ARG A 172 -17.39 -18.81 9.93
N SER A 173 -17.09 -19.67 10.90
CA SER A 173 -15.83 -19.61 11.62
C SER A 173 -14.66 -19.98 10.71
N TYR A 174 -13.58 -19.22 10.83
CA TYR A 174 -12.28 -19.50 10.20
C TYR A 174 -11.21 -19.87 11.24
N LEU A 175 -11.61 -20.20 12.49
CA LEU A 175 -10.70 -20.61 13.55
C LEU A 175 -9.84 -21.79 13.12
N GLY A 176 -8.53 -21.70 13.33
CA GLY A 176 -7.56 -22.71 12.95
C GLY A 176 -7.21 -22.76 11.45
N LYS A 177 -7.87 -21.95 10.62
CA LYS A 177 -7.54 -21.85 9.19
C LYS A 177 -6.41 -20.86 8.97
N THR A 178 -5.62 -21.11 7.93
CA THR A 178 -4.47 -20.31 7.54
C THR A 178 -4.77 -19.55 6.25
N ASN A 179 -4.33 -18.30 6.18
CA ASN A 179 -4.32 -17.51 4.95
C ASN A 179 -2.96 -16.85 4.75
N THR A 180 -2.64 -16.55 3.50
CA THR A 180 -1.39 -15.89 3.09
C THR A 180 -1.73 -14.76 2.14
N ALA A 181 -0.98 -13.66 2.22
CA ALA A 181 -1.12 -12.57 1.29
C ALA A 181 -0.66 -13.00 -0.12
N TYR A 182 -1.46 -12.74 -1.15
CA TYR A 182 -1.08 -13.06 -2.53
C TYR A 182 0.04 -12.14 -3.06
N ASN A 183 0.31 -11.03 -2.37
CA ASN A 183 1.46 -10.17 -2.61
C ASN A 183 2.59 -10.38 -1.57
N GLU A 184 2.73 -11.59 -1.02
CA GLU A 184 3.79 -11.97 -0.07
C GLU A 184 5.20 -11.62 -0.60
N ALA A 185 5.41 -11.70 -1.90
CA ALA A 185 6.67 -11.35 -2.55
C ALA A 185 7.09 -9.87 -2.37
N ASP A 186 6.20 -8.97 -1.96
CA ASP A 186 6.57 -7.61 -1.57
C ASP A 186 7.51 -7.62 -0.35
N LEU A 187 7.26 -8.51 0.62
CA LEU A 187 8.17 -8.73 1.74
C LEU A 187 9.50 -9.32 1.26
N ASP A 188 9.47 -10.33 0.37
CA ASP A 188 10.68 -10.93 -0.17
C ASP A 188 11.56 -9.90 -0.86
N ASN A 189 10.97 -8.97 -1.63
CA ASN A 189 11.70 -7.88 -2.25
C ASN A 189 12.46 -7.00 -1.23
N ILE A 190 11.84 -6.69 -0.09
CA ILE A 190 12.52 -5.90 0.97
C ILE A 190 13.70 -6.69 1.53
N LEU A 191 13.49 -7.96 1.89
CA LEU A 191 14.50 -8.82 2.50
C LEU A 191 15.66 -9.12 1.54
N GLU A 192 15.37 -9.33 0.26
CA GLU A 192 16.38 -9.54 -0.78
C GLU A 192 17.18 -8.27 -1.05
N CYS A 193 16.50 -7.12 -1.19
CA CYS A 193 17.17 -5.82 -1.31
C CYS A 193 18.08 -5.56 -0.11
N ARG A 194 17.60 -5.80 1.13
CA ARG A 194 18.44 -5.60 2.31
C ARG A 194 19.71 -6.45 2.26
N ARG A 195 19.59 -7.71 1.88
CA ARG A 195 20.74 -8.62 1.77
C ARG A 195 21.72 -8.16 0.68
N ALA A 196 21.22 -7.80 -0.49
CA ALA A 196 22.05 -7.39 -1.62
C ALA A 196 22.68 -6.01 -1.43
N MET A 197 21.97 -5.07 -0.81
CA MET A 197 22.43 -3.71 -0.58
C MET A 197 23.50 -3.59 0.55
N GLY A 198 23.61 -4.58 1.44
CA GLY A 198 24.58 -4.56 2.54
C GLY A 198 24.43 -3.30 3.41
N ASP A 199 25.42 -2.41 3.43
CA ASP A 199 25.39 -1.16 4.20
C ASP A 199 24.78 0.03 3.47
N LYS A 200 24.31 -0.15 2.23
CA LYS A 200 23.64 0.90 1.48
C LYS A 200 22.16 1.03 1.91
N PRO A 201 21.56 2.22 1.81
CA PRO A 201 20.17 2.43 2.27
C PRO A 201 19.14 1.64 1.48
N VAL A 202 18.11 1.15 2.20
CA VAL A 202 16.88 0.56 1.63
C VAL A 202 15.69 1.38 2.12
N ILE A 203 14.98 1.99 1.19
CA ILE A 203 13.80 2.82 1.43
C ILE A 203 12.57 2.05 0.99
N VAL A 204 11.61 1.88 1.88
CA VAL A 204 10.32 1.23 1.58
C VAL A 204 9.26 2.31 1.34
N CYS A 205 8.63 2.25 0.17
CA CYS A 205 7.50 3.09 -0.22
C CYS A 205 6.24 2.23 -0.23
N ALA A 206 5.41 2.36 0.81
CA ALA A 206 4.25 1.52 1.04
C ALA A 206 2.95 2.21 0.62
N THR A 207 2.24 1.64 -0.35
CA THR A 207 0.84 1.98 -0.64
C THR A 207 -0.05 1.32 0.40
N VAL A 208 -0.69 2.12 1.23
CA VAL A 208 -1.51 1.65 2.35
C VAL A 208 -2.99 1.62 1.95
N ASN A 209 -3.46 0.45 1.56
CA ASN A 209 -4.87 0.19 1.26
C ASN A 209 -5.64 -0.27 2.50
N ASN A 210 -4.95 -0.95 3.42
CA ASN A 210 -5.45 -1.46 4.71
C ASN A 210 -4.39 -1.25 5.79
N PRO A 211 -4.76 -1.27 7.10
CA PRO A 211 -3.76 -1.41 8.16
C PRO A 211 -2.83 -2.58 7.86
N MET A 212 -1.56 -2.48 8.22
CA MET A 212 -0.58 -3.54 7.96
C MET A 212 0.36 -3.74 9.14
N VAL A 213 0.78 -4.98 9.33
CA VAL A 213 1.81 -5.37 10.29
C VAL A 213 3.18 -5.07 9.69
N MET A 214 3.85 -4.03 10.19
CA MET A 214 5.17 -3.64 9.69
C MET A 214 6.33 -4.40 10.35
N HIS A 215 6.05 -5.14 11.41
CA HIS A 215 7.04 -5.90 12.17
C HIS A 215 7.87 -6.85 11.29
N GLU A 216 7.29 -7.39 10.21
CA GLU A 216 7.97 -8.32 9.31
C GLU A 216 9.15 -7.69 8.55
N PHE A 217 9.18 -6.37 8.36
CA PHE A 217 10.20 -5.70 7.53
C PHE A 217 10.75 -4.40 8.11
N GLU A 218 10.17 -3.87 9.18
CA GLU A 218 10.59 -2.56 9.72
C GLU A 218 12.09 -2.52 10.04
N ALA A 219 12.65 -3.60 10.60
CA ALA A 219 14.06 -3.69 10.95
C ALA A 219 14.99 -3.61 9.73
N GLU A 220 14.50 -4.03 8.57
CA GLU A 220 15.28 -4.13 7.33
C GLU A 220 15.23 -2.85 6.49
N ALA A 221 14.28 -1.96 6.76
CA ALA A 221 14.13 -0.67 6.09
C ALA A 221 14.86 0.46 6.84
N ASP A 222 15.60 1.30 6.13
CA ASP A 222 16.23 2.50 6.70
C ASP A 222 15.25 3.68 6.75
N ALA A 223 14.33 3.76 5.80
CA ALA A 223 13.18 4.65 5.86
C ALA A 223 11.93 3.95 5.36
N ILE A 224 10.78 4.37 5.89
CA ILE A 224 9.45 3.90 5.48
C ILE A 224 8.58 5.12 5.21
N VAL A 225 8.12 5.22 3.97
CA VAL A 225 7.19 6.24 3.49
C VAL A 225 5.86 5.55 3.20
N ALA A 226 4.79 5.98 3.87
CA ALA A 226 3.44 5.47 3.64
C ALA A 226 2.65 6.48 2.79
N GLU A 227 1.92 5.97 1.81
CA GLU A 227 1.05 6.74 0.94
C GLU A 227 -0.29 6.01 0.72
N PHE A 228 -1.32 6.72 0.27
CA PHE A 228 -2.69 6.26 0.21
C PHE A 228 -3.26 6.38 -1.22
N GLY A 229 -2.53 5.86 -2.20
CA GLY A 229 -2.91 5.87 -3.61
C GLY A 229 -2.57 7.19 -4.34
N VAL A 230 -1.47 7.82 -3.96
CA VAL A 230 -0.96 9.02 -4.64
C VAL A 230 -0.10 8.66 -5.86
N SER A 231 0.18 9.65 -6.70
CA SER A 231 1.07 9.47 -7.86
C SER A 231 2.51 9.17 -7.41
N ARG A 232 3.22 8.36 -8.18
CA ARG A 232 4.65 8.08 -7.94
C ARG A 232 5.51 9.35 -7.93
N ALA A 233 5.14 10.36 -8.71
CA ALA A 233 5.81 11.66 -8.71
C ALA A 233 5.76 12.33 -7.33
N ALA A 234 4.61 12.32 -6.65
CA ALA A 234 4.48 12.88 -5.31
C ALA A 234 5.34 12.13 -4.27
N VAL A 235 5.42 10.79 -4.39
CA VAL A 235 6.30 9.97 -3.53
C VAL A 235 7.76 10.33 -3.76
N LEU A 236 8.19 10.44 -5.01
CA LEU A 236 9.57 10.80 -5.36
C LEU A 236 9.92 12.22 -4.88
N ASP A 237 9.00 13.19 -4.97
CA ASP A 237 9.23 14.54 -4.43
C ASP A 237 9.56 14.50 -2.93
N VAL A 238 8.86 13.65 -2.16
CA VAL A 238 9.13 13.47 -0.73
C VAL A 238 10.46 12.74 -0.50
N VAL A 239 10.71 11.64 -1.22
CA VAL A 239 11.92 10.83 -1.06
C VAL A 239 13.19 11.64 -1.38
N PHE A 240 13.13 12.50 -2.41
CA PHE A 240 14.29 13.33 -2.84
C PHE A 240 14.26 14.77 -2.29
N GLY A 241 13.33 15.10 -1.39
CA GLY A 241 13.29 16.35 -0.66
C GLY A 241 12.78 17.56 -1.44
N ASP A 242 12.11 17.36 -2.57
CA ASP A 242 11.40 18.43 -3.28
C ASP A 242 10.15 18.87 -2.47
N TYR A 243 9.64 17.96 -1.60
CA TYR A 243 8.58 18.25 -0.65
C TYR A 243 8.89 17.64 0.74
N ASN A 244 8.66 18.41 1.81
CA ASN A 244 8.83 17.90 3.18
C ASN A 244 7.55 17.20 3.65
N PRO A 245 7.57 15.91 4.04
CA PRO A 245 6.37 15.17 4.43
C PRO A 245 5.73 15.78 5.67
N THR A 246 4.42 16.02 5.61
CA THR A 246 3.62 16.62 6.69
C THR A 246 2.43 15.76 7.10
N GLY A 247 2.17 14.67 6.39
CA GLY A 247 1.08 13.75 6.64
C GLY A 247 1.17 13.06 8.00
N ARG A 248 0.00 12.68 8.53
CA ARG A 248 -0.12 11.87 9.74
C ARG A 248 -0.93 10.63 9.41
N LEU A 249 -0.60 9.51 10.04
CA LEU A 249 -1.37 8.28 9.87
C LEU A 249 -2.84 8.50 10.25
N PRO A 250 -3.78 8.24 9.34
CA PRO A 250 -5.21 8.35 9.62
C PRO A 250 -5.77 7.10 10.33
N ILE A 251 -4.98 6.03 10.39
CA ILE A 251 -5.36 4.71 10.95
C ILE A 251 -4.26 4.19 11.86
N GLN A 252 -4.61 3.29 12.77
CA GLN A 252 -3.63 2.60 13.60
C GLN A 252 -3.00 1.44 12.81
N MET A 253 -1.70 1.24 12.98
CA MET A 253 -0.98 0.09 12.47
C MET A 253 -0.80 -0.91 13.62
N PRO A 254 -1.28 -2.15 13.47
CA PRO A 254 -1.12 -3.16 14.51
C PRO A 254 0.33 -3.60 14.63
N LYS A 255 0.73 -3.98 15.83
CA LYS A 255 2.06 -4.53 16.08
C LYS A 255 2.23 -5.90 15.39
N ASP A 256 1.23 -6.76 15.56
CA ASP A 256 1.18 -8.11 15.04
C ASP A 256 -0.29 -8.56 14.91
N MET A 257 -0.51 -9.75 14.36
CA MET A 257 -1.87 -10.30 14.21
C MET A 257 -2.50 -10.72 15.54
N ASP A 258 -1.72 -11.02 16.57
CA ASP A 258 -2.27 -11.32 17.90
C ASP A 258 -2.94 -10.06 18.50
N ALA A 259 -2.33 -8.88 18.30
CA ALA A 259 -2.93 -7.60 18.70
C ALA A 259 -4.21 -7.27 17.90
N VAL A 260 -4.33 -7.72 16.66
CA VAL A 260 -5.56 -7.58 15.86
C VAL A 260 -6.67 -8.47 16.38
N GLU A 261 -6.35 -9.70 16.80
CA GLU A 261 -7.35 -10.63 17.35
C GLU A 261 -7.84 -10.24 18.75
N GLU A 262 -7.08 -9.41 19.49
CA GLU A 262 -7.44 -8.94 20.83
C GLU A 262 -8.45 -7.78 20.83
N GLN A 263 -8.62 -7.08 19.72
CA GLN A 263 -9.57 -5.97 19.54
C GLN A 263 -10.96 -6.48 19.15
#